data_6afde7f65e9e3a1c81ca635b3813fd8b
#
_entry.id   6afde7f65e9e3a1c81ca635b3813fd8b
#
_cell.length_a   1.000
_cell.length_b   1.000
_cell.length_c   1.000
_cell.angle_alpha   90.00
_cell.angle_beta   90.00
_cell.angle_gamma   90.00
#
_symmetry.space_group_name_H-M   'P 1'
#
loop_
_entity.id
_entity.type
_entity.pdbx_description
1 polymer ?
#
loop_
_entity_poly.entity_id
_entity_poly.type
_entity_poly.pdbx_seq_one_letter_code
_entity_poly.pdbx_strand_id
1 'polypeptide(L)' 'MPQFAQITGLVTYTPGDGAPIEIPKGRIEVDLAPDSATLSWEAAEGVVGLTAIPRTQFDDYVRDGKITMTPA' A
#
# COMPACT_ATOMS: atom_id res chain seq x y z
N MET A 1 12.31 -9.69 2.45
CA MET A 1 11.15 -10.58 2.30
C MET A 1 9.89 -9.74 2.28
N PRO A 2 8.95 -10.04 1.38
CA PRO A 2 7.70 -9.29 1.37
C PRO A 2 6.91 -9.57 2.65
N GLN A 3 6.19 -8.55 3.09
CA GLN A 3 5.29 -8.64 4.23
C GLN A 3 3.88 -8.44 3.73
N PHE A 4 2.92 -8.81 4.56
CA PHE A 4 1.52 -8.61 4.24
C PHE A 4 0.92 -7.58 5.18
N ALA A 5 -0.08 -6.89 4.67
CA ALA A 5 -0.81 -5.90 5.43
C ALA A 5 -2.25 -5.87 4.96
N GLN A 6 -3.10 -5.16 5.70
CA GLN A 6 -4.48 -4.93 5.29
C GLN A 6 -4.75 -3.44 5.21
N ILE A 7 -5.43 -3.04 4.16
CA ILE A 7 -5.91 -1.68 4.01
C ILE A 7 -7.24 -1.61 4.73
N THR A 8 -7.29 -0.83 5.81
CA THR A 8 -8.48 -0.70 6.64
C THR A 8 -9.08 0.71 6.61
N GLY A 9 -8.41 1.64 5.92
CA GLY A 9 -8.88 3.01 5.75
C GLY A 9 -8.68 3.48 4.33
N LEU A 10 -8.85 4.78 4.11
CA LEU A 10 -8.66 5.37 2.79
C LEU A 10 -7.16 5.57 2.54
N VAL A 11 -6.61 4.82 1.61
CA VAL A 11 -5.23 4.92 1.18
C VAL A 11 -5.22 5.21 -0.31
N THR A 12 -4.58 6.30 -0.71
CA THR A 12 -4.51 6.70 -2.12
C THR A 12 -3.08 6.90 -2.53
N TYR A 13 -2.85 6.82 -3.83
CA TYR A 13 -1.56 7.18 -4.43
C TYR A 13 -1.81 7.92 -5.74
N THR A 14 -0.84 8.73 -6.14
CA THR A 14 -0.94 9.48 -7.38
C THR A 14 0.13 8.98 -8.35
N PRO A 15 -0.25 8.27 -9.41
CA PRO A 15 0.72 7.81 -10.41
C PRO A 15 1.08 8.96 -11.34
N GLY A 16 2.35 9.36 -11.34
CA GLY A 16 2.83 10.41 -12.25
C GLY A 16 1.99 11.67 -12.18
N ASP A 17 1.44 12.10 -13.33
CA ASP A 17 0.60 13.28 -13.44
C ASP A 17 -0.89 12.98 -13.32
N GLY A 18 -1.24 11.75 -12.98
CA GLY A 18 -2.64 11.33 -12.91
C GLY A 18 -3.35 11.81 -11.65
N ALA A 19 -4.66 11.57 -11.60
CA ALA A 19 -5.46 11.82 -10.40
C ALA A 19 -5.16 10.77 -9.34
N PRO A 20 -5.41 11.07 -8.05
CA PRO A 20 -5.24 10.08 -7.00
C PRO A 20 -6.10 8.84 -7.24
N ILE A 21 -5.52 7.69 -7.00
CA ILE A 21 -6.20 6.41 -7.17
C ILE A 21 -6.27 5.75 -5.79
N GLU A 22 -7.45 5.27 -5.43
CA GLU A 22 -7.64 4.56 -4.17
C GLU A 22 -7.15 3.13 -4.29
N ILE A 23 -6.36 2.69 -3.31
CA ILE A 23 -5.96 1.30 -3.19
C ILE A 23 -7.14 0.53 -2.57
N PRO A 24 -7.58 -0.57 -3.18
CA PRO A 24 -8.70 -1.34 -2.64
C PRO A 24 -8.43 -1.81 -1.22
N LYS A 25 -9.47 -1.77 -0.38
CA LYS A 25 -9.37 -2.31 0.97
C LYS A 25 -9.21 -3.82 0.90
N GLY A 26 -8.42 -4.35 1.83
CA GLY A 26 -8.18 -5.78 1.92
C GLY A 26 -6.69 -6.07 2.05
N ARG A 27 -6.33 -7.31 1.79
CA ARG A 27 -4.95 -7.77 1.95
C ARG A 27 -4.07 -7.27 0.81
N ILE A 28 -2.91 -6.73 1.18
CA ILE A 28 -1.90 -6.31 0.22
C ILE A 28 -0.55 -6.91 0.60
N GLU A 29 0.35 -6.92 -0.35
CA GLU A 29 1.74 -7.29 -0.13
C GLU A 29 2.59 -6.03 -0.04
N VAL A 30 3.49 -5.98 0.93
CA VAL A 30 4.34 -4.81 1.20
C VAL A 30 5.80 -5.23 1.16
N ASP A 31 6.59 -4.50 0.39
CA ASP A 31 8.04 -4.67 0.36
C ASP A 31 8.68 -3.37 0.88
N LEU A 32 9.27 -3.45 2.06
CA LEU A 32 9.81 -2.27 2.74
C LEU A 32 11.28 -2.07 2.39
N ALA A 33 11.61 -0.87 1.97
CA ALA A 33 12.98 -0.39 1.80
C ALA A 33 13.24 0.76 2.78
N PRO A 34 14.50 1.17 2.99
CA PRO A 34 14.79 2.22 3.96
C PRO A 34 14.08 3.54 3.69
N ASP A 35 13.85 3.89 2.43
CA ASP A 35 13.27 5.18 2.05
C ASP A 35 11.94 5.05 1.31
N SER A 36 11.44 3.83 1.10
CA SER A 36 10.19 3.63 0.36
C SER A 36 9.48 2.36 0.81
N ALA A 37 8.21 2.27 0.44
CA ALA A 37 7.42 1.05 0.63
C ALA A 37 6.74 0.75 -0.70
N THR A 38 6.92 -0.45 -1.21
CA THR A 38 6.28 -0.90 -2.44
C THR A 38 5.08 -1.73 -2.07
N LEU A 39 3.90 -1.30 -2.54
CA LEU A 39 2.63 -1.94 -2.25
C LEU A 39 2.13 -2.63 -3.51
N SER A 40 1.68 -3.87 -3.36
CA SER A 40 1.05 -4.59 -4.46
C SER A 40 -0.25 -5.22 -3.97
N TRP A 41 -1.25 -5.19 -4.84
CA TRP A 41 -2.58 -5.69 -4.51
C TRP A 41 -3.24 -6.25 -5.75
N GLU A 42 -4.26 -7.06 -5.55
CA GLU A 42 -5.04 -7.58 -6.66
C GLU A 42 -6.19 -6.60 -6.93
N ALA A 43 -6.08 -5.85 -8.03
CA ALA A 43 -7.06 -4.83 -8.39
C ALA A 43 -8.30 -5.44 -9.02
N ALA A 44 -8.13 -6.54 -9.76
CA ALA A 44 -9.20 -7.30 -10.37
C ALA A 44 -8.66 -8.70 -10.63
N GLU A 45 -9.53 -9.63 -10.98
CA GLU A 45 -9.09 -10.99 -11.27
C GLU A 45 -8.03 -10.98 -12.37
N GLY A 46 -6.85 -11.48 -12.05
CA GLY A 46 -5.73 -11.51 -12.99
C GLY A 46 -5.00 -10.18 -13.19
N VAL A 47 -5.41 -9.12 -12.48
CA VAL A 47 -4.79 -7.80 -12.59
C VAL A 47 -4.18 -7.41 -11.25
N VAL A 48 -2.89 -7.11 -11.24
CA VAL A 48 -2.17 -6.71 -10.03
C VAL A 48 -1.82 -5.24 -10.14
N GLY A 49 -2.16 -4.45 -9.11
CA GLY A 49 -1.71 -3.09 -8.97
C GLY A 49 -0.39 -3.04 -8.20
N LEU A 50 0.44 -2.05 -8.53
CA LEU A 50 1.74 -1.89 -7.90
C LEU A 50 2.08 -0.42 -7.79
N THR A 51 2.52 0.01 -6.62
CA THR A 51 3.03 1.37 -6.45
C THR A 51 4.06 1.41 -5.34
N ALA A 52 4.96 2.39 -5.43
CA ALA A 52 5.91 2.68 -4.35
C ALA A 52 5.58 4.06 -3.78
N ILE A 53 5.53 4.16 -2.47
CA ILE A 53 5.30 5.43 -1.77
C ILE A 53 6.48 5.70 -0.86
N PRO A 54 6.70 6.99 -0.48
CA PRO A 54 7.75 7.30 0.49
C PRO A 54 7.52 6.55 1.80
N ARG A 55 8.60 6.11 2.42
CA ARG A 55 8.50 5.38 3.69
C ARG A 55 7.79 6.20 4.76
N THR A 56 8.01 7.51 4.79
CA THR A 56 7.35 8.39 5.75
C THR A 56 5.84 8.38 5.57
N GLN A 57 5.36 8.40 4.31
CA GLN A 57 3.93 8.34 4.04
C GLN A 57 3.35 6.98 4.46
N PHE A 58 4.06 5.91 4.19
CA PHE A 58 3.64 4.58 4.62
C PHE A 58 3.53 4.52 6.14
N ASP A 59 4.53 5.02 6.85
CA ASP A 59 4.51 5.03 8.31
C ASP A 59 3.34 5.83 8.86
N ASP A 60 2.99 6.95 8.21
CA ASP A 60 1.83 7.75 8.61
C ASP A 60 0.52 6.97 8.44
N TYR A 61 0.37 6.24 7.35
CA TYR A 61 -0.83 5.41 7.16
C TYR A 61 -0.93 4.32 8.22
N VAL A 62 0.18 3.70 8.58
CA VAL A 62 0.19 2.67 9.63
C VAL A 62 -0.17 3.29 10.97
N ARG A 63 0.42 4.45 11.29
CA ARG A 63 0.15 5.14 12.54
C ARG A 63 -1.32 5.55 12.66
N ASP A 64 -1.92 5.98 11.54
CA ASP A 64 -3.30 6.43 11.52
C ASP A 64 -4.31 5.27 11.47
N GLY A 65 -3.83 4.04 11.37
CA GLY A 65 -4.70 2.88 11.34
C GLY A 65 -5.31 2.59 9.97
N LYS A 66 -4.83 3.25 8.93
CA LYS A 66 -5.34 3.02 7.57
C LYS A 66 -4.70 1.79 6.92
N ILE A 67 -3.51 1.45 7.34
CA ILE A 67 -2.82 0.22 6.96
C ILE A 67 -2.46 -0.53 8.23
N THR A 68 -2.86 -1.77 8.33
CA THR A 68 -2.54 -2.62 9.47
C THR A 68 -1.61 -3.74 9.00
N MET A 69 -0.40 -3.77 9.55
CA MET A 69 0.54 -4.83 9.22
C MET A 69 0.05 -6.16 9.78
N THR A 70 0.10 -7.18 8.95
CA THR A 70 -0.29 -8.54 9.35
C THR A 70 0.95 -9.24 9.90
N PRO A 71 0.90 -9.81 11.11
CA PRO A 71 2.03 -10.57 11.62
C PRO A 71 2.37 -11.74 10.71
N ALA A 72 3.66 -12.01 10.59
CA ALA A 72 4.13 -13.13 9.78
C ALA A 72 3.76 -14.46 10.44
#